data_48d1902c9f1995e056b9882b42cf53ca
#
_entry.id   48d1902c9f1995e056b9882b42cf53ca
#
_cell.length_a   1.000
_cell.length_b   1.000
_cell.length_c   1.000
_cell.angle_alpha   90.00
_cell.angle_beta   90.00
_cell.angle_gamma   90.00
#
_symmetry.space_group_name_H-M   'P 1'
#
loop_
_entity.id
_entity.type
_entity.pdbx_description
1 polymer ?
#
loop_
_entity_poly.entity_id
_entity_poly.type
_entity_poly.pdbx_seq_one_letter_code
_entity_poly.pdbx_strand_id
1 'polypeptide(L)'
;MKKFSLKFILFVIISVFSSLAYADGVFSRYYNTSYDFSVAVPLEKYEQDTNEGSKISELEFIKKSNIIPSKDYFKGHGALAGDGIAIKNKNGDTSILVYGTYILHDFNAENLAEDKIKESFDAANLDYNKFIKKYYNGKLPKEIDELKFDYNKTLFRLGNSVAYSTFGKDFYVISYVKDNKVEYIKVINNNDTNYIIFEATYLTKDKKIMDKIVTEMANSIKF
;
A
#
# COMPACT_ATOMS: atom_id res chain seq x y z
N MET A 1 36.48 10.46 14.35
CA MET A 1 35.13 10.61 14.93
C MET A 1 34.11 10.76 13.80
N LYS A 2 33.32 9.72 13.52
CA LYS A 2 32.29 9.76 12.47
C LYS A 2 31.08 10.53 13.01
N LYS A 3 30.69 11.60 12.32
CA LYS A 3 29.47 12.35 12.60
C LYS A 3 28.27 11.46 12.22
N PHE A 4 27.66 10.83 13.21
CA PHE A 4 26.35 10.20 13.04
C PHE A 4 25.32 11.30 12.76
N SER A 5 24.63 11.16 11.64
CA SER A 5 23.65 12.15 11.19
C SER A 5 22.48 12.23 12.16
N LEU A 6 22.24 13.39 12.72
CA LEU A 6 21.13 13.72 13.63
C LEU A 6 19.74 13.41 13.03
N LYS A 7 19.68 13.25 11.71
CA LYS A 7 18.45 12.88 10.97
C LYS A 7 17.97 11.46 11.26
N PHE A 8 18.86 10.53 11.62
CA PHE A 8 18.49 9.14 11.90
C PHE A 8 17.86 8.98 13.29
N ILE A 9 18.28 9.79 14.25
CA ILE A 9 17.76 9.74 15.64
C ILE A 9 16.34 10.31 15.71
N LEU A 10 16.00 11.31 14.89
CA LEU A 10 14.68 11.91 14.91
C LEU A 10 13.59 10.97 14.37
N PHE A 11 13.93 10.05 13.47
CA PHE A 11 12.98 9.11 12.87
C PHE A 11 12.63 7.92 13.80
N VAL A 12 13.58 7.46 14.61
CA VAL A 12 13.37 6.37 15.58
C VAL A 12 12.52 6.84 16.77
N ILE A 13 12.62 8.11 17.16
CA ILE A 13 11.82 8.67 18.26
C ILE A 13 10.35 8.86 17.88
N ILE A 14 10.04 9.12 16.60
CA ILE A 14 8.65 9.28 16.13
C ILE A 14 7.90 7.94 16.13
N SER A 15 8.58 6.81 15.97
CA SER A 15 7.95 5.48 15.96
C SER A 15 7.56 4.96 17.35
N VAL A 16 8.11 5.51 18.43
CA VAL A 16 7.87 5.04 19.80
C VAL A 16 6.77 5.84 20.53
N PHE A 17 6.46 7.05 20.08
CA PHE A 17 5.46 7.91 20.74
C PHE A 17 4.07 7.93 20.08
N SER A 18 3.86 7.17 18.99
CA SER A 18 2.54 7.12 18.32
C SER A 18 1.52 6.17 18.99
N SER A 19 1.87 5.47 20.07
CA SER A 19 0.96 4.52 20.71
C SER A 19 0.05 5.10 21.81
N LEU A 20 0.10 6.40 22.10
CA LEU A 20 -0.57 6.99 23.28
C LEU A 20 -1.52 8.17 23.02
N ALA A 21 -1.83 8.49 21.78
CA ALA A 21 -2.77 9.59 21.48
C ALA A 21 -3.84 9.16 20.48
N TYR A 22 -4.55 8.06 20.78
CA TYR A 22 -5.80 7.77 20.11
C TYR A 22 -6.94 8.35 20.93
N ALA A 23 -7.33 9.54 20.53
CA ALA A 23 -8.60 10.10 20.94
C ALA A 23 -9.73 9.16 20.50
N ASP A 24 -10.51 8.74 21.46
CA ASP A 24 -11.69 7.93 21.34
C ASP A 24 -12.54 8.30 20.11
N GLY A 25 -12.89 7.33 19.29
CA GLY A 25 -14.07 7.41 18.44
C GLY A 25 -13.87 7.82 16.98
N VAL A 26 -12.64 8.02 16.48
CA VAL A 26 -12.39 8.49 15.11
C VAL A 26 -12.23 7.37 14.09
N PHE A 27 -11.97 6.15 14.54
CA PHE A 27 -11.75 4.99 13.67
C PHE A 27 -12.69 3.84 14.03
N SER A 28 -13.39 3.32 13.04
CA SER A 28 -14.06 2.01 13.12
C SER A 28 -13.19 0.95 12.46
N ARG A 29 -13.62 -0.31 12.50
CA ARG A 29 -12.87 -1.40 11.90
C ARG A 29 -13.62 -2.03 10.75
N TYR A 30 -12.99 -2.05 9.59
CA TYR A 30 -13.41 -2.84 8.45
C TYR A 30 -12.87 -4.26 8.58
N TYR A 31 -13.68 -5.25 8.26
CA TYR A 31 -13.32 -6.68 8.22
C TYR A 31 -13.55 -7.22 6.82
N ASN A 32 -12.56 -7.88 6.27
CA ASN A 32 -12.67 -8.61 5.02
C ASN A 32 -12.55 -10.10 5.27
N THR A 33 -13.65 -10.83 5.11
CA THR A 33 -13.70 -12.28 5.36
C THR A 33 -13.18 -13.11 4.18
N SER A 34 -13.12 -12.53 2.98
CA SER A 34 -12.63 -13.22 1.78
C SER A 34 -11.11 -13.40 1.81
N TYR A 35 -10.40 -12.45 2.41
CA TYR A 35 -8.93 -12.41 2.48
C TYR A 35 -8.41 -12.41 3.92
N ASP A 36 -9.30 -12.63 4.90
CA ASP A 36 -9.00 -12.74 6.32
C ASP A 36 -8.11 -11.61 6.85
N PHE A 37 -8.59 -10.37 6.71
CA PHE A 37 -7.91 -9.22 7.29
C PHE A 37 -8.89 -8.19 7.85
N SER A 38 -8.38 -7.32 8.70
CA SER A 38 -9.10 -6.14 9.17
C SER A 38 -8.21 -4.91 9.19
N VAL A 39 -8.81 -3.73 9.05
CA VAL A 39 -8.11 -2.44 9.08
C VAL A 39 -8.95 -1.38 9.77
N ALA A 40 -8.30 -0.49 10.53
CA ALA A 40 -8.97 0.69 11.06
C ALA A 40 -9.28 1.67 9.92
N VAL A 41 -10.52 2.15 9.86
CA VAL A 41 -10.97 3.13 8.88
C VAL A 41 -11.40 4.41 9.59
N PRO A 42 -11.10 5.59 9.04
CA PRO A 42 -11.31 6.86 9.72
C PRO A 42 -12.80 7.29 9.65
N LEU A 43 -13.67 6.46 10.19
CA LEU A 43 -15.12 6.62 10.22
C LEU A 43 -15.62 6.34 11.64
N GLU A 44 -16.61 7.07 12.11
CA GLU A 44 -17.23 6.83 13.42
C GLU A 44 -17.89 5.45 13.50
N LYS A 45 -18.50 5.03 12.41
CA LYS A 45 -19.11 3.71 12.25
C LYS A 45 -19.04 3.30 10.79
N TYR A 46 -18.68 2.06 10.52
CA TYR A 46 -18.74 1.47 9.20
C TYR A 46 -19.72 0.30 9.21
N GLU A 47 -20.80 0.42 8.47
CA GLU A 47 -21.79 -0.65 8.29
C GLU A 47 -21.57 -1.31 6.94
N GLN A 48 -20.91 -2.45 6.95
CA GLN A 48 -20.45 -3.14 5.75
C GLN A 48 -21.62 -3.65 4.89
N ASP A 49 -22.75 -3.99 5.53
CA ASP A 49 -23.88 -4.62 4.84
C ASP A 49 -24.81 -3.62 4.14
N THR A 50 -24.83 -2.37 4.54
CA THR A 50 -25.77 -1.37 4.02
C THR A 50 -25.18 -0.50 2.93
N ASN A 51 -23.84 -0.51 2.76
CA ASN A 51 -23.10 0.45 1.92
C ASN A 51 -23.40 1.93 2.26
N GLU A 52 -24.14 2.19 3.34
CA GLU A 52 -24.40 3.52 3.80
C GLU A 52 -23.27 3.95 4.73
N GLY A 53 -22.50 4.91 4.25
CA GLY A 53 -21.43 5.52 5.02
C GLY A 53 -22.00 6.11 6.30
N SER A 54 -21.63 5.53 7.41
CA SER A 54 -21.84 6.09 8.72
C SER A 54 -21.14 7.42 8.85
N LYS A 55 -21.50 8.18 9.89
CA LYS A 55 -20.96 9.52 10.17
C LYS A 55 -19.44 9.58 9.96
N ILE A 56 -19.05 10.43 9.04
CA ILE A 56 -17.67 10.70 8.69
C ILE A 56 -17.02 11.45 9.85
N SER A 57 -15.81 11.06 10.23
CA SER A 57 -15.07 11.69 11.31
C SER A 57 -14.94 13.21 11.11
N GLU A 58 -14.76 13.94 12.19
CA GLU A 58 -14.63 15.41 12.15
C GLU A 58 -13.38 15.95 11.44
N LEU A 59 -12.45 15.08 11.05
CA LEU A 59 -11.35 15.49 10.20
C LEU A 59 -11.91 16.00 8.87
N GLU A 60 -11.63 17.25 8.53
CA GLU A 60 -12.22 17.95 7.37
C GLU A 60 -12.01 17.20 6.05
N PHE A 61 -10.88 16.51 5.91
CA PHE A 61 -10.59 15.63 4.80
C PHE A 61 -11.64 14.50 4.70
N ILE A 62 -11.94 13.85 5.81
CA ILE A 62 -12.81 12.68 5.86
C ILE A 62 -14.26 13.09 5.67
N LYS A 63 -14.67 14.26 6.17
CA LYS A 63 -16.01 14.84 5.89
C LYS A 63 -16.30 15.04 4.40
N LYS A 64 -15.25 15.18 3.59
CA LYS A 64 -15.34 15.37 2.13
C LYS A 64 -15.09 14.09 1.34
N SER A 65 -14.76 12.98 2.00
CA SER A 65 -14.48 11.70 1.35
C SER A 65 -15.76 10.91 1.13
N ASN A 66 -15.82 10.20 0.02
CA ASN A 66 -16.86 9.22 -0.23
C ASN A 66 -16.28 7.84 0.02
N ILE A 67 -17.04 6.97 0.71
CA ILE A 67 -16.73 5.55 0.76
C ILE A 67 -17.31 4.94 -0.50
N ILE A 68 -16.46 4.25 -1.24
CA ILE A 68 -16.89 3.46 -2.40
C ILE A 68 -16.92 2.01 -1.93
N PRO A 69 -18.09 1.36 -1.97
CA PRO A 69 -18.21 -0.06 -1.64
C PRO A 69 -17.24 -0.89 -2.48
N SER A 70 -16.58 -1.85 -1.86
CA SER A 70 -15.61 -2.70 -2.53
C SER A 70 -16.11 -3.33 -3.82
N LYS A 71 -17.36 -3.80 -3.81
CA LYS A 71 -18.02 -4.40 -4.98
C LYS A 71 -18.09 -3.49 -6.19
N ASP A 72 -18.31 -2.19 -5.99
CA ASP A 72 -18.43 -1.24 -7.08
C ASP A 72 -17.07 -0.73 -7.53
N TYR A 73 -16.16 -0.52 -6.59
CA TYR A 73 -14.81 -0.02 -6.92
C TYR A 73 -13.99 -1.04 -7.69
N PHE A 74 -13.99 -2.29 -7.25
CA PHE A 74 -13.21 -3.36 -7.85
C PHE A 74 -13.92 -4.04 -9.04
N LYS A 75 -15.21 -3.72 -9.23
CA LYS A 75 -16.00 -4.19 -10.36
C LYS A 75 -15.43 -3.62 -11.67
N GLY A 76 -14.96 -4.48 -12.54
CA GLY A 76 -14.37 -4.08 -13.83
C GLY A 76 -12.84 -3.99 -13.84
N HIS A 77 -12.16 -4.18 -12.71
CA HIS A 77 -10.71 -4.31 -12.66
C HIS A 77 -10.22 -5.74 -13.00
N GLY A 78 -11.12 -6.60 -13.47
CA GLY A 78 -10.85 -7.98 -13.85
C GLY A 78 -10.97 -8.97 -12.69
N ALA A 79 -10.91 -10.26 -13.00
CA ALA A 79 -11.03 -11.36 -12.04
C ALA A 79 -9.87 -11.40 -11.00
N LEU A 80 -8.85 -10.60 -11.21
CA LEU A 80 -7.66 -10.51 -10.37
C LEU A 80 -7.70 -9.35 -9.37
N ALA A 81 -8.64 -8.41 -9.55
CA ALA A 81 -8.86 -7.36 -8.57
C ALA A 81 -9.54 -7.98 -7.34
N GLY A 82 -8.84 -7.92 -6.23
CA GLY A 82 -9.33 -8.45 -4.97
C GLY A 82 -10.59 -7.77 -4.45
N ASP A 83 -10.91 -8.02 -3.20
CA ASP A 83 -12.00 -7.39 -2.48
C ASP A 83 -11.46 -6.55 -1.33
N GLY A 84 -12.07 -5.38 -1.06
CA GLY A 84 -11.56 -4.47 -0.06
C GLY A 84 -12.41 -3.23 0.17
N ILE A 85 -11.78 -2.20 0.70
CA ILE A 85 -12.41 -0.91 0.95
C ILE A 85 -11.66 0.20 0.20
N ALA A 86 -12.42 1.12 -0.37
CA ALA A 86 -11.89 2.33 -1.01
C ALA A 86 -12.49 3.58 -0.37
N ILE A 87 -11.63 4.53 -0.04
CA ILE A 87 -12.00 5.86 0.46
C ILE A 87 -11.43 6.88 -0.51
N LYS A 88 -12.28 7.71 -1.07
CA LYS A 88 -11.88 8.74 -2.03
C LYS A 88 -12.51 10.08 -1.66
N ASN A 89 -11.79 11.17 -1.88
CA ASN A 89 -12.40 12.48 -1.82
C ASN A 89 -13.21 12.78 -3.11
N LYS A 90 -14.11 13.77 -3.03
CA LYS A 90 -15.00 14.13 -4.14
C LYS A 90 -14.26 14.55 -5.40
N ASN A 91 -13.05 15.10 -5.27
CA ASN A 91 -12.26 15.58 -6.40
C ASN A 91 -11.43 14.46 -7.06
N GLY A 92 -11.31 13.28 -6.41
CA GLY A 92 -10.54 12.16 -6.91
C GLY A 92 -9.01 12.37 -6.87
N ASP A 93 -8.53 13.41 -6.18
CA ASP A 93 -7.10 13.69 -6.01
C ASP A 93 -6.50 13.05 -4.76
N THR A 94 -7.35 12.48 -3.91
CA THR A 94 -6.97 11.75 -2.70
C THR A 94 -7.76 10.46 -2.62
N SER A 95 -7.05 9.34 -2.38
CA SER A 95 -7.65 8.02 -2.22
C SER A 95 -6.84 7.16 -1.25
N ILE A 96 -7.54 6.28 -0.54
CA ILE A 96 -6.97 5.20 0.25
C ILE A 96 -7.69 3.92 -0.14
N LEU A 97 -6.92 2.91 -0.51
CA LEU A 97 -7.41 1.59 -0.92
C LEU A 97 -6.80 0.55 0.02
N VAL A 98 -7.60 -0.38 0.51
CA VAL A 98 -7.11 -1.54 1.25
C VAL A 98 -7.85 -2.77 0.73
N TYR A 99 -7.14 -3.70 0.15
CA TYR A 99 -7.75 -4.86 -0.48
C TYR A 99 -6.86 -6.10 -0.42
N GLY A 100 -7.52 -7.27 -0.45
CA GLY A 100 -6.85 -8.55 -0.62
C GLY A 100 -6.79 -8.96 -2.08
N THR A 101 -5.75 -9.67 -2.47
CA THR A 101 -5.57 -10.26 -3.80
C THR A 101 -4.74 -11.54 -3.72
N TYR A 102 -4.93 -12.46 -4.67
CA TYR A 102 -4.11 -13.67 -4.80
C TYR A 102 -2.89 -13.46 -5.70
N ILE A 103 -2.76 -12.28 -6.31
CA ILE A 103 -1.72 -12.00 -7.30
C ILE A 103 -1.09 -10.65 -7.00
N LEU A 104 0.24 -10.60 -6.98
CA LEU A 104 1.00 -9.36 -6.92
C LEU A 104 1.15 -8.76 -8.32
N HIS A 105 0.46 -7.64 -8.55
CA HIS A 105 0.56 -6.80 -9.76
C HIS A 105 0.45 -7.57 -11.08
N ASP A 106 1.42 -8.25 -11.57
CA ASP A 106 1.39 -9.01 -12.83
C ASP A 106 1.97 -10.43 -12.65
N PHE A 107 2.21 -10.85 -11.41
CA PHE A 107 2.82 -12.14 -11.13
C PHE A 107 1.85 -13.06 -10.42
N ASN A 108 1.54 -14.18 -11.06
CA ASN A 108 1.07 -15.38 -10.38
C ASN A 108 2.17 -16.45 -10.45
N ALA A 109 2.13 -17.44 -9.56
CA ALA A 109 3.11 -18.53 -9.51
C ALA A 109 3.29 -19.25 -10.86
N GLU A 110 2.28 -19.20 -11.73
CA GLU A 110 2.31 -19.80 -13.08
C GLU A 110 3.10 -18.97 -14.09
N ASN A 111 3.32 -17.67 -13.81
CA ASN A 111 3.98 -16.72 -14.72
C ASN A 111 5.42 -16.37 -14.33
N LEU A 112 6.05 -17.17 -13.47
CA LEU A 112 7.44 -16.98 -13.06
C LEU A 112 8.47 -17.55 -14.06
N ALA A 113 8.03 -18.03 -15.22
CA ALA A 113 8.93 -18.38 -16.31
C ALA A 113 9.67 -17.11 -16.80
N GLU A 114 10.97 -17.21 -17.03
CA GLU A 114 11.83 -16.05 -17.34
C GLU A 114 11.36 -15.26 -18.58
N ASP A 115 10.80 -15.94 -19.57
CA ASP A 115 10.20 -15.33 -20.76
C ASP A 115 8.99 -14.46 -20.41
N LYS A 116 8.11 -14.93 -19.53
CA LYS A 116 6.95 -14.17 -19.03
C LYS A 116 7.35 -12.95 -18.21
N ILE A 117 8.37 -13.11 -17.39
CA ILE A 117 8.95 -11.98 -16.64
C ILE A 117 9.49 -10.93 -17.63
N LYS A 118 10.25 -11.35 -18.66
CA LYS A 118 10.75 -10.43 -19.69
C LYS A 118 9.62 -9.70 -20.42
N GLU A 119 8.58 -10.41 -20.84
CA GLU A 119 7.38 -9.81 -21.44
C GLU A 119 6.77 -8.72 -20.54
N SER A 120 6.70 -8.96 -19.22
CA SER A 120 6.17 -7.98 -18.26
C SER A 120 7.07 -6.75 -18.09
N PHE A 121 8.39 -6.89 -18.28
CA PHE A 121 9.33 -5.76 -18.29
C PHE A 121 9.20 -4.95 -19.57
N ASP A 122 9.09 -5.60 -20.71
CA ASP A 122 8.89 -4.95 -22.00
C ASP A 122 7.57 -4.16 -22.02
N ALA A 123 6.49 -4.76 -21.53
CA ALA A 123 5.18 -4.09 -21.41
C ALA A 123 5.23 -2.85 -20.50
N ALA A 124 6.08 -2.86 -19.47
CA ALA A 124 6.30 -1.75 -18.56
C ALA A 124 7.39 -0.77 -19.05
N ASN A 125 7.97 -1.00 -20.22
CA ASN A 125 9.13 -0.26 -20.75
C ASN A 125 10.32 -0.21 -19.77
N LEU A 126 10.63 -1.36 -19.15
CA LEU A 126 11.73 -1.52 -18.20
C LEU A 126 12.82 -2.42 -18.78
N ASP A 127 14.08 -2.10 -18.50
CA ASP A 127 15.24 -2.89 -18.91
C ASP A 127 15.43 -4.10 -17.96
N TYR A 128 14.99 -5.28 -18.41
CA TYR A 128 15.12 -6.53 -17.67
C TYR A 128 16.58 -6.86 -17.32
N ASN A 129 17.50 -6.75 -18.26
CA ASN A 129 18.90 -7.12 -18.04
C ASN A 129 19.56 -6.22 -16.99
N LYS A 130 19.26 -4.92 -17.03
CA LYS A 130 19.73 -3.96 -16.02
C LYS A 130 19.13 -4.25 -14.65
N PHE A 131 17.86 -4.63 -14.58
CA PHE A 131 17.20 -5.04 -13.34
C PHE A 131 17.84 -6.29 -12.74
N ILE A 132 17.99 -7.36 -13.52
CA ILE A 132 18.60 -8.62 -13.06
C ILE A 132 20.05 -8.40 -12.62
N LYS A 133 20.82 -7.60 -13.36
CA LYS A 133 22.17 -7.23 -12.95
C LYS A 133 22.20 -6.50 -11.61
N LYS A 134 21.25 -5.59 -11.38
CA LYS A 134 21.19 -4.76 -10.17
C LYS A 134 20.76 -5.55 -8.92
N TYR A 135 19.77 -6.41 -9.04
CA TYR A 135 19.12 -7.04 -7.87
C TYR A 135 19.43 -8.52 -7.70
N TYR A 136 19.90 -9.19 -8.74
CA TYR A 136 20.12 -10.66 -8.78
C TYR A 136 21.48 -11.07 -9.32
N ASN A 137 22.46 -10.16 -9.32
CA ASN A 137 23.84 -10.43 -9.78
C ASN A 137 23.90 -11.02 -11.21
N GLY A 138 22.99 -10.64 -12.07
CA GLY A 138 22.96 -11.03 -13.48
C GLY A 138 22.24 -12.36 -13.78
N LYS A 139 21.68 -13.03 -12.77
CA LYS A 139 20.95 -14.29 -12.97
C LYS A 139 19.74 -14.38 -12.05
N LEU A 140 18.59 -14.70 -12.62
CA LEU A 140 17.38 -14.96 -11.85
C LEU A 140 17.57 -16.24 -10.98
N PRO A 141 17.16 -16.23 -9.69
CA PRO A 141 17.20 -17.40 -8.85
C PRO A 141 16.22 -18.48 -9.36
N LYS A 142 16.46 -19.74 -8.99
CA LYS A 142 15.56 -20.85 -9.35
C LYS A 142 14.20 -20.73 -8.65
N GLU A 143 14.23 -20.29 -7.40
CA GLU A 143 13.04 -19.97 -6.60
C GLU A 143 12.99 -18.47 -6.41
N ILE A 144 11.91 -17.87 -6.81
CA ILE A 144 11.70 -16.44 -6.72
C ILE A 144 10.81 -16.16 -5.51
N ASP A 145 11.34 -15.39 -4.57
CA ASP A 145 10.53 -14.72 -3.55
C ASP A 145 9.70 -13.63 -4.25
N GLU A 146 8.41 -13.88 -4.44
CA GLU A 146 7.50 -13.01 -5.18
C GLU A 146 7.42 -11.61 -4.55
N LEU A 147 7.29 -11.55 -3.22
CA LEU A 147 7.21 -10.28 -2.50
C LEU A 147 8.48 -9.45 -2.69
N LYS A 148 9.64 -10.09 -2.60
CA LYS A 148 10.94 -9.45 -2.81
C LYS A 148 11.14 -9.02 -4.25
N PHE A 149 10.67 -9.83 -5.19
CA PHE A 149 10.76 -9.52 -6.61
C PHE A 149 9.90 -8.29 -6.94
N ASP A 150 8.66 -8.27 -6.49
CA ASP A 150 7.74 -7.15 -6.69
C ASP A 150 8.27 -5.86 -6.07
N TYR A 151 8.79 -5.92 -4.84
CA TYR A 151 9.48 -4.80 -4.19
C TYR A 151 10.62 -4.25 -5.05
N ASN A 152 11.51 -5.12 -5.51
CA ASN A 152 12.67 -4.73 -6.32
C ASN A 152 12.26 -4.15 -7.68
N LYS A 153 11.25 -4.75 -8.36
CA LYS A 153 10.70 -4.26 -9.63
C LYS A 153 10.08 -2.87 -9.44
N THR A 154 9.32 -2.68 -8.37
CA THR A 154 8.71 -1.39 -8.05
C THR A 154 9.78 -0.32 -7.78
N LEU A 155 10.81 -0.62 -7.00
CA LEU A 155 11.95 0.28 -6.79
C LEU A 155 12.69 0.60 -8.10
N PHE A 156 12.87 -0.40 -8.95
CA PHE A 156 13.53 -0.20 -10.24
C PHE A 156 12.74 0.74 -11.16
N ARG A 157 11.42 0.54 -11.20
CA ARG A 157 10.49 1.39 -11.97
C ARG A 157 10.48 2.84 -11.47
N LEU A 158 10.44 3.03 -10.16
CA LEU A 158 10.34 4.36 -9.53
C LEU A 158 11.66 5.11 -9.51
N GLY A 159 12.79 4.41 -9.45
CA GLY A 159 14.12 5.00 -9.48
C GLY A 159 14.33 6.06 -8.39
N ASN A 160 14.72 7.27 -8.81
CA ASN A 160 15.03 8.37 -7.90
C ASN A 160 13.79 9.05 -7.28
N SER A 161 12.58 8.70 -7.69
CA SER A 161 11.35 9.25 -7.12
C SER A 161 11.03 8.70 -5.73
N VAL A 162 11.66 7.59 -5.33
CA VAL A 162 11.45 6.95 -4.04
C VAL A 162 11.94 7.84 -2.91
N ALA A 163 11.04 8.25 -2.04
CA ALA A 163 11.33 9.03 -0.84
C ALA A 163 11.64 8.15 0.37
N TYR A 164 10.97 7.01 0.47
CA TYR A 164 11.14 6.03 1.53
C TYR A 164 10.82 4.63 1.02
N SER A 165 11.59 3.64 1.47
CA SER A 165 11.27 2.24 1.25
C SER A 165 11.82 1.36 2.37
N THR A 166 11.12 0.29 2.69
CA THR A 166 11.56 -0.74 3.62
C THR A 166 11.02 -2.10 3.20
N PHE A 167 11.78 -3.14 3.52
CA PHE A 167 11.39 -4.53 3.30
C PHE A 167 11.51 -5.28 4.62
N GLY A 168 10.41 -5.87 5.07
CA GLY A 168 10.34 -6.71 6.27
C GLY A 168 10.32 -8.20 5.91
N LYS A 169 10.00 -9.04 6.90
CA LYS A 169 9.89 -10.48 6.69
C LYS A 169 8.73 -10.81 5.74
N ASP A 170 7.56 -10.27 6.02
CA ASP A 170 6.31 -10.61 5.33
C ASP A 170 5.64 -9.37 4.69
N PHE A 171 6.38 -8.26 4.53
CA PHE A 171 5.83 -7.04 3.95
C PHE A 171 6.92 -6.15 3.33
N TYR A 172 6.47 -5.23 2.49
CA TYR A 172 7.27 -4.06 2.13
C TYR A 172 6.44 -2.77 2.17
N VAL A 173 7.13 -1.65 2.25
CA VAL A 173 6.57 -0.30 2.12
C VAL A 173 7.40 0.49 1.13
N ILE A 174 6.73 1.22 0.25
CA ILE A 174 7.36 2.21 -0.63
C ILE A 174 6.52 3.49 -0.58
N SER A 175 7.18 4.63 -0.43
CA SER A 175 6.55 5.94 -0.60
C SER A 175 7.37 6.80 -1.53
N TYR A 176 6.69 7.51 -2.43
CA TYR A 176 7.32 8.38 -3.41
C TYR A 176 6.47 9.61 -3.71
N VAL A 177 7.06 10.59 -4.38
CA VAL A 177 6.34 11.80 -4.80
C VAL A 177 6.33 11.86 -6.31
N LYS A 178 5.16 12.03 -6.89
CA LYS A 178 4.95 12.20 -8.33
C LYS A 178 3.82 13.22 -8.56
N ASP A 179 4.03 14.14 -9.50
CA ASP A 179 3.01 15.11 -9.92
C ASP A 179 2.31 15.84 -8.75
N ASN A 180 3.09 16.29 -7.77
CA ASN A 180 2.63 16.95 -6.55
C ASN A 180 1.73 16.09 -5.65
N LYS A 181 1.78 14.77 -5.80
CA LYS A 181 1.11 13.79 -4.96
C LYS A 181 2.12 12.93 -4.24
N VAL A 182 1.79 12.57 -3.02
CA VAL A 182 2.45 11.48 -2.28
C VAL A 182 1.72 10.21 -2.62
N GLU A 183 2.48 9.20 -2.98
CA GLU A 183 2.03 7.82 -3.16
C GLU A 183 2.65 6.98 -2.06
N TYR A 184 1.84 6.16 -1.42
CA TYR A 184 2.24 5.23 -0.38
C TYR A 184 1.68 3.86 -0.68
N ILE A 185 2.54 2.86 -0.71
CA ILE A 185 2.19 1.46 -0.98
C ILE A 185 2.73 0.61 0.17
N LYS A 186 1.89 -0.23 0.75
CA LYS A 186 2.31 -1.31 1.65
C LYS A 186 1.70 -2.61 1.13
N VAL A 187 2.54 -3.59 0.90
CA VAL A 187 2.13 -4.94 0.52
C VAL A 187 2.51 -5.89 1.62
N ILE A 188 1.59 -6.75 2.03
CA ILE A 188 1.79 -7.72 3.08
C ILE A 188 1.46 -9.11 2.51
N ASN A 189 2.38 -10.06 2.67
CA ASN A 189 2.12 -11.47 2.38
C ASN A 189 1.33 -12.07 3.56
N ASN A 190 0.11 -12.52 3.30
CA ASN A 190 -0.76 -13.14 4.29
C ASN A 190 -0.79 -14.65 4.09
N ASN A 191 0.01 -15.38 4.88
CA ASN A 191 0.06 -16.84 4.92
C ASN A 191 0.41 -17.54 3.60
N ASP A 192 1.24 -16.92 2.75
CA ASP A 192 1.67 -17.42 1.43
C ASP A 192 0.54 -17.75 0.45
N THR A 193 -0.70 -17.36 0.76
CA THR A 193 -1.88 -17.65 -0.06
C THR A 193 -2.49 -16.41 -0.68
N ASN A 194 -2.31 -15.27 -0.07
CA ASN A 194 -2.82 -14.00 -0.57
C ASN A 194 -1.98 -12.81 -0.08
N TYR A 195 -2.20 -11.69 -0.69
CA TYR A 195 -1.55 -10.42 -0.36
C TYR A 195 -2.58 -9.40 0.08
N ILE A 196 -2.26 -8.61 1.09
CA ILE A 196 -3.03 -7.44 1.46
C ILE A 196 -2.28 -6.21 0.97
N ILE A 197 -2.95 -5.44 0.14
CA ILE A 197 -2.39 -4.23 -0.47
C ILE A 197 -3.06 -3.01 0.16
N PHE A 198 -2.26 -2.11 0.67
CA PHE A 198 -2.66 -0.80 1.14
C PHE A 198 -2.01 0.26 0.24
N GLU A 199 -2.83 1.05 -0.42
CA GLU A 199 -2.40 2.13 -1.30
C GLU A 199 -3.02 3.44 -0.83
N ALA A 200 -2.24 4.51 -0.79
CA ALA A 200 -2.75 5.84 -0.53
C ALA A 200 -2.11 6.85 -1.47
N THR A 201 -2.96 7.70 -2.05
CA THR A 201 -2.57 8.83 -2.88
C THR A 201 -3.15 10.10 -2.29
N TYR A 202 -2.36 11.14 -2.10
CA TYR A 202 -2.83 12.43 -1.59
C TYR A 202 -1.90 13.57 -2.00
N LEU A 203 -2.44 14.79 -2.01
CA LEU A 203 -1.68 15.98 -2.39
C LEU A 203 -0.57 16.29 -1.37
N THR A 204 0.58 16.74 -1.84
CA THR A 204 1.72 17.10 -0.96
C THR A 204 1.37 18.19 0.04
N LYS A 205 0.43 19.10 -0.29
CA LYS A 205 -0.06 20.13 0.65
C LYS A 205 -0.77 19.55 1.86
N ASP A 206 -1.38 18.37 1.73
CA ASP A 206 -2.15 17.68 2.77
C ASP A 206 -1.30 16.72 3.59
N LYS A 207 0.00 16.60 3.26
CA LYS A 207 0.95 15.62 3.83
C LYS A 207 0.92 15.57 5.36
N LYS A 208 0.89 16.72 6.01
CA LYS A 208 0.94 16.79 7.48
C LYS A 208 -0.21 16.02 8.17
N ILE A 209 -1.39 16.03 7.56
CA ILE A 209 -2.59 15.36 8.08
C ILE A 209 -2.62 13.92 7.54
N MET A 210 -2.42 13.77 6.24
CA MET A 210 -2.54 12.48 5.57
C MET A 210 -1.50 11.46 6.00
N ASP A 211 -0.25 11.86 6.24
CA ASP A 211 0.78 10.95 6.76
C ASP A 211 0.35 10.26 8.05
N LYS A 212 -0.35 10.98 8.93
CA LYS A 212 -0.84 10.41 10.20
C LYS A 212 -1.94 9.38 9.95
N ILE A 213 -2.94 9.73 9.12
CA ILE A 213 -4.06 8.85 8.79
C ILE A 213 -3.56 7.59 8.08
N VAL A 214 -2.72 7.75 7.06
CA VAL A 214 -2.16 6.67 6.26
C VAL A 214 -1.31 5.72 7.11
N THR A 215 -0.44 6.28 7.95
CA THR A 215 0.40 5.48 8.86
C THR A 215 -0.43 4.69 9.84
N GLU A 216 -1.46 5.31 10.41
CA GLU A 216 -2.38 4.66 11.33
C GLU A 216 -3.10 3.50 10.69
N MET A 217 -3.77 3.76 9.59
CA MET A 217 -4.49 2.73 8.86
C MET A 217 -3.56 1.58 8.46
N ALA A 218 -2.42 1.89 7.86
CA ALA A 218 -1.46 0.88 7.41
C ALA A 218 -0.89 0.02 8.54
N ASN A 219 -0.73 0.59 9.76
CA ASN A 219 -0.26 -0.12 10.93
C ASN A 219 -1.37 -0.88 11.67
N SER A 220 -2.62 -0.55 11.41
CA SER A 220 -3.77 -1.18 12.05
C SER A 220 -4.21 -2.49 11.38
N ILE A 221 -3.62 -2.84 10.23
CA ILE A 221 -3.94 -4.08 9.51
C ILE A 221 -3.60 -5.28 10.41
N LYS A 222 -4.57 -6.19 10.56
CA LYS A 222 -4.48 -7.42 11.35
C LYS A 222 -5.09 -8.59 10.56
N PHE A 223 -4.62 -9.77 10.88
CA PHE A 223 -5.03 -11.07 10.34
C PHE A 223 -5.66 -11.90 11.44
#